data_315685d4292d5944f135ee12c400f752
#
_entry.id   315685d4292d5944f135ee12c400f752
#
_cell.length_a   1.000
_cell.length_b   1.000
_cell.length_c   1.000
_cell.angle_alpha   90.00
_cell.angle_beta   90.00
_cell.angle_gamma   90.00
#
_symmetry.space_group_name_H-M   'P 1'
#
loop_
_entity.id
_entity.type
_entity.pdbx_description
1 polymer ?
#
loop_
_entity_poly.entity_id
_entity_poly.type
_entity_poly.pdbx_seq_one_letter_code
_entity_poly.pdbx_strand_id
1 'polypeptide(L)'
;KENWSMTYYNGDKKLSTSAWRDLAYMKTDWKGDAYVKSADKDAYMRQQLSLGVGELIYGLGERFAAFTRNGQSIDIWNEDGGTSTDQSYKNIPFYISNKGYGVFVNHTEKVSFEVATEAVTKVEFSVPGESLDYFFFNGPDLKDVLRRYTDLTGKPALPPAWTFGLWLSTSFTTNYDEKTVMSFIDGMLDRGIPLKVFHFDCFWMKDFHWTDFLWDERVFPDPEGMLSRMKAKGLKICVWINPYIAQ
;
A
#
# COMPACT_ATOMS: atom_id res chain seq x y z
N LYS A 1 -9.01 35.69 -23.98
CA LYS A 1 -9.33 34.73 -22.91
C LYS A 1 -8.04 34.40 -22.20
N GLU A 2 -7.93 34.71 -20.93
CA GLU A 2 -6.79 34.25 -20.11
C GLU A 2 -6.88 32.73 -19.94
N ASN A 3 -5.75 32.06 -20.09
CA ASN A 3 -5.68 30.61 -19.87
C ASN A 3 -5.78 30.34 -18.36
N TRP A 4 -6.62 29.41 -17.95
CA TRP A 4 -6.71 28.96 -16.59
C TRP A 4 -5.38 28.35 -16.12
N SER A 5 -4.98 28.68 -14.91
CA SER A 5 -3.82 28.07 -14.24
C SER A 5 -4.01 28.10 -12.73
N MET A 6 -3.34 27.19 -12.04
CA MET A 6 -3.32 27.09 -10.59
C MET A 6 -1.87 26.91 -10.13
N THR A 7 -1.47 27.64 -9.11
CA THR A 7 -0.13 27.54 -8.53
C THR A 7 -0.24 27.40 -7.02
N TYR A 8 0.50 26.41 -6.49
CA TYR A 8 0.58 26.14 -5.07
C TYR A 8 1.84 26.75 -4.48
N TYR A 9 1.70 27.39 -3.32
CA TYR A 9 2.79 28.06 -2.63
C TYR A 9 2.87 27.63 -1.17
N ASN A 10 4.07 27.71 -0.60
CA ASN A 10 4.32 27.73 0.84
C ASN A 10 5.06 29.02 1.19
N GLY A 11 4.32 30.02 1.71
CA GLY A 11 4.81 31.41 1.73
C GLY A 11 5.12 31.88 0.30
N ASP A 12 6.32 32.38 0.09
CA ASP A 12 6.79 32.85 -1.23
C ASP A 12 7.36 31.71 -2.11
N LYS A 13 7.55 30.54 -1.53
CA LYS A 13 8.10 29.37 -2.25
C LYS A 13 7.03 28.72 -3.10
N LYS A 14 7.20 28.75 -4.40
CA LYS A 14 6.39 27.97 -5.35
C LYS A 14 6.69 26.47 -5.18
N LEU A 15 5.63 25.67 -5.03
CA LEU A 15 5.71 24.21 -4.86
C LEU A 15 5.40 23.48 -6.15
N SER A 16 4.25 23.76 -6.75
CA SER A 16 3.82 23.12 -8.00
C SER A 16 2.83 23.99 -8.75
N THR A 17 2.59 23.66 -10.01
CA THR A 17 1.61 24.34 -10.87
C THR A 17 0.81 23.35 -11.69
N SER A 18 -0.42 23.76 -12.01
CA SER A 18 -1.22 23.19 -13.07
C SER A 18 -1.57 24.31 -14.04
N ALA A 19 -1.24 24.13 -15.30
CA ALA A 19 -1.46 25.12 -16.35
C ALA A 19 -2.63 24.70 -17.25
N TRP A 20 -2.95 25.54 -18.20
CA TRP A 20 -3.92 25.23 -19.24
C TRP A 20 -3.55 23.90 -19.96
N ARG A 21 -4.47 22.98 -20.10
CA ARG A 21 -4.35 21.59 -20.56
C ARG A 21 -3.84 20.58 -19.53
N ASP A 22 -3.40 21.01 -18.37
CA ASP A 22 -3.02 20.08 -17.28
C ASP A 22 -4.26 19.47 -16.59
N LEU A 23 -5.41 20.14 -16.69
CA LEU A 23 -6.72 19.60 -16.31
C LEU A 23 -7.48 19.21 -17.59
N ALA A 24 -7.94 17.97 -17.67
CA ALA A 24 -8.67 17.48 -18.82
C ALA A 24 -9.82 16.55 -18.42
N TYR A 25 -10.92 16.70 -19.14
CA TYR A 25 -11.97 15.70 -19.23
C TYR A 25 -11.77 14.94 -20.55
N MET A 26 -11.65 13.64 -20.46
CA MET A 26 -11.37 12.77 -21.60
C MET A 26 -12.51 11.77 -21.77
N LYS A 27 -13.01 11.65 -23.00
CA LYS A 27 -13.86 10.54 -23.41
C LYS A 27 -13.07 9.57 -24.27
N THR A 28 -13.18 8.29 -23.95
CA THR A 28 -12.59 7.22 -24.74
C THR A 28 -13.66 6.62 -25.65
N ASP A 29 -13.89 7.26 -26.80
CA ASP A 29 -14.80 6.74 -27.84
C ASP A 29 -14.12 5.65 -28.70
N TRP A 30 -13.21 4.88 -28.14
CA TRP A 30 -12.45 3.92 -28.90
C TRP A 30 -13.31 2.71 -29.30
N LYS A 31 -13.74 2.68 -30.56
CA LYS A 31 -14.57 1.62 -31.14
C LYS A 31 -13.76 0.43 -31.71
N GLY A 32 -12.52 0.23 -31.30
CA GLY A 32 -11.57 -0.65 -32.00
C GLY A 32 -11.24 -1.99 -31.35
N ASP A 33 -11.46 -2.23 -30.07
CA ASP A 33 -11.07 -3.47 -29.44
C ASP A 33 -12.17 -4.12 -28.60
N ALA A 34 -12.43 -5.39 -28.90
CA ALA A 34 -13.43 -6.23 -28.22
C ALA A 34 -13.16 -6.48 -26.73
N TYR A 35 -12.02 -6.02 -26.21
CA TYR A 35 -11.60 -6.20 -24.83
C TYR A 35 -12.00 -5.05 -23.89
N VAL A 36 -12.40 -3.90 -24.41
CA VAL A 36 -12.92 -2.80 -23.59
C VAL A 36 -14.44 -2.83 -23.59
N LYS A 37 -15.00 -3.89 -23.05
CA LYS A 37 -16.40 -3.94 -22.65
C LYS A 37 -16.55 -3.52 -21.20
N SER A 38 -16.36 -2.24 -20.88
CA SER A 38 -17.04 -1.68 -19.73
C SER A 38 -17.98 -0.60 -20.27
N ALA A 39 -19.23 -0.94 -20.34
CA ALA A 39 -20.27 -0.14 -20.98
C ALA A 39 -20.55 1.22 -20.31
N ASP A 40 -19.90 1.55 -19.19
CA ASP A 40 -20.29 2.68 -18.36
C ASP A 40 -19.18 3.67 -17.99
N LYS A 41 -17.95 3.54 -18.54
CA LYS A 41 -16.81 4.37 -18.09
C LYS A 41 -15.94 4.92 -19.21
N ASP A 42 -16.58 5.50 -20.21
CA ASP A 42 -15.89 6.12 -21.33
C ASP A 42 -15.33 7.51 -21.00
N ALA A 43 -15.38 7.93 -19.75
CA ALA A 43 -14.97 9.25 -19.32
C ALA A 43 -13.98 9.19 -18.16
N TYR A 44 -12.97 10.06 -18.22
CA TYR A 44 -11.94 10.22 -17.18
C TYR A 44 -11.68 11.69 -16.92
N MET A 45 -11.49 12.02 -15.66
CA MET A 45 -10.89 13.29 -15.25
C MET A 45 -9.39 13.09 -15.00
N ARG A 46 -8.59 13.96 -15.56
CA ARG A 46 -7.12 13.95 -15.44
C ARG A 46 -6.62 15.29 -14.92
N GLN A 47 -5.66 15.23 -14.00
CA GLN A 47 -4.91 16.37 -13.52
C GLN A 47 -3.41 16.11 -13.64
N GLN A 48 -2.67 17.10 -14.13
CA GLN A 48 -1.21 17.13 -14.11
C GLN A 48 -0.72 18.24 -13.18
N LEU A 49 0.26 17.92 -12.37
CA LEU A 49 0.99 18.87 -11.52
C LEU A 49 2.45 18.90 -11.94
N SER A 50 3.06 20.10 -11.91
CA SER A 50 4.47 20.24 -12.33
C SER A 50 5.39 19.48 -11.40
N LEU A 51 6.37 18.78 -11.98
CA LEU A 51 7.48 18.10 -11.32
C LEU A 51 8.77 18.84 -11.66
N GLY A 52 9.45 19.37 -10.64
CA GLY A 52 10.66 20.18 -10.81
C GLY A 52 11.93 19.34 -10.97
N VAL A 53 13.01 19.99 -11.39
CA VAL A 53 14.32 19.35 -11.44
C VAL A 53 14.78 18.94 -10.04
N GLY A 54 15.24 17.69 -9.89
CA GLY A 54 15.66 17.11 -8.61
C GLY A 54 14.51 16.89 -7.63
N GLU A 55 13.28 16.96 -8.10
CA GLU A 55 12.11 16.63 -7.33
C GLU A 55 11.86 15.12 -7.33
N LEU A 56 11.70 14.55 -6.13
CA LEU A 56 11.48 13.13 -5.92
C LEU A 56 10.12 12.92 -5.27
N ILE A 57 9.39 11.94 -5.78
CA ILE A 57 8.07 11.55 -5.31
C ILE A 57 8.15 10.23 -4.56
N TYR A 58 7.47 10.15 -3.43
CA TYR A 58 7.38 8.99 -2.54
C TYR A 58 5.93 8.69 -2.19
N GLY A 59 5.63 7.49 -1.72
CA GLY A 59 4.29 7.09 -1.29
C GLY A 59 3.60 6.15 -2.27
N LEU A 60 2.29 6.34 -2.49
CA LEU A 60 1.41 5.51 -3.32
C LEU A 60 1.27 4.07 -2.84
N GLY A 61 1.39 3.87 -1.52
CA GLY A 61 1.25 2.55 -0.89
C GLY A 61 2.55 1.74 -0.85
N GLU A 62 2.43 0.48 -0.45
CA GLU A 62 3.54 -0.47 -0.31
C GLU A 62 3.67 -1.32 -1.58
N ARG A 63 4.84 -1.27 -2.22
CA ARG A 63 5.10 -2.00 -3.48
C ARG A 63 6.53 -2.51 -3.53
N PHE A 64 6.73 -3.66 -4.15
CA PHE A 64 8.05 -4.21 -4.49
C PHE A 64 8.63 -3.51 -5.72
N ALA A 65 8.88 -2.22 -5.59
CA ALA A 65 9.42 -1.34 -6.62
C ALA A 65 10.39 -0.35 -5.98
N ALA A 66 11.05 0.48 -6.80
CA ALA A 66 11.93 1.52 -6.29
C ALA A 66 11.20 2.45 -5.30
N PHE A 67 11.89 2.86 -4.23
CA PHE A 67 11.31 3.70 -3.19
C PHE A 67 10.85 5.06 -3.71
N THR A 68 11.61 5.65 -4.64
CA THR A 68 11.19 6.82 -5.41
C THR A 68 10.26 6.40 -6.53
N ARG A 69 9.19 7.14 -6.72
CA ARG A 69 8.16 6.82 -7.73
C ARG A 69 8.42 7.43 -9.11
N ASN A 70 9.42 8.29 -9.24
CA ASN A 70 9.80 8.87 -10.53
C ASN A 70 10.09 7.79 -11.57
N GLY A 71 9.47 7.90 -12.74
CA GLY A 71 9.57 6.92 -13.82
C GLY A 71 8.65 5.70 -13.65
N GLN A 72 7.65 5.76 -12.75
CA GLN A 72 6.71 4.67 -12.53
C GLN A 72 5.28 5.08 -12.89
N SER A 73 4.57 4.16 -13.55
CA SER A 73 3.12 4.16 -13.71
C SER A 73 2.51 3.29 -12.61
N ILE A 74 1.57 3.80 -11.86
CA ILE A 74 1.06 3.13 -10.66
C ILE A 74 -0.47 3.20 -10.62
N ASP A 75 -1.09 2.05 -10.66
CA ASP A 75 -2.53 1.90 -10.42
C ASP A 75 -2.80 1.68 -8.94
N ILE A 76 -3.68 2.49 -8.38
CA ILE A 76 -4.19 2.34 -7.02
C ILE A 76 -5.39 1.41 -7.06
N TRP A 77 -5.10 0.15 -6.85
CA TRP A 77 -6.09 -0.91 -6.76
C TRP A 77 -5.52 -2.07 -5.95
N ASN A 78 -6.27 -2.58 -4.97
CA ASN A 78 -5.80 -3.69 -4.15
C ASN A 78 -5.92 -5.00 -4.92
N GLU A 79 -4.78 -5.64 -5.14
CA GLU A 79 -4.67 -6.93 -5.79
C GLU A 79 -3.72 -7.83 -5.00
N ASP A 80 -3.86 -9.13 -5.18
CA ASP A 80 -2.99 -10.11 -4.54
C ASP A 80 -1.56 -9.98 -5.09
N GLY A 81 -0.74 -9.27 -4.32
CA GLY A 81 0.62 -8.93 -4.66
C GLY A 81 1.59 -10.01 -4.24
N GLY A 82 2.57 -10.25 -5.09
CA GLY A 82 3.76 -11.07 -4.77
C GLY A 82 5.02 -10.21 -4.75
N THR A 83 6.15 -10.83 -4.42
CA THR A 83 7.44 -10.15 -4.34
C THR A 83 8.07 -9.81 -5.69
N SER A 84 7.47 -10.25 -6.79
CA SER A 84 7.99 -10.10 -8.16
C SER A 84 7.13 -9.24 -9.07
N THR A 85 6.10 -8.59 -8.53
CA THR A 85 5.19 -7.74 -9.28
C THR A 85 4.98 -6.40 -8.57
N ASP A 86 4.39 -5.44 -9.27
CA ASP A 86 3.98 -4.14 -8.73
C ASP A 86 2.58 -4.16 -8.12
N GLN A 87 1.87 -5.28 -8.21
CA GLN A 87 0.60 -5.50 -7.50
C GLN A 87 0.79 -5.35 -5.99
N SER A 88 -0.22 -4.86 -5.32
CA SER A 88 -0.13 -4.54 -3.89
C SER A 88 -1.47 -4.68 -3.20
N TYR A 89 -1.44 -5.19 -1.97
CA TYR A 89 -2.59 -5.16 -1.06
C TYR A 89 -2.82 -3.79 -0.43
N LYS A 90 -1.77 -2.93 -0.36
CA LYS A 90 -1.82 -1.67 0.36
C LYS A 90 -1.56 -0.51 -0.58
N ASN A 91 -2.63 -0.09 -1.22
CA ASN A 91 -2.67 1.05 -2.12
C ASN A 91 -3.19 2.28 -1.38
N ILE A 92 -2.47 3.39 -1.49
CA ILE A 92 -2.83 4.65 -0.86
C ILE A 92 -2.65 5.74 -1.92
N PRO A 93 -3.73 6.41 -2.38
CA PRO A 93 -3.67 7.43 -3.43
C PRO A 93 -3.11 8.76 -2.88
N PHE A 94 -1.99 8.68 -2.18
CA PHE A 94 -1.29 9.80 -1.56
C PHE A 94 0.20 9.73 -1.84
N TYR A 95 0.76 10.80 -2.36
CA TYR A 95 2.20 10.96 -2.53
C TYR A 95 2.75 12.18 -1.80
N ILE A 96 4.05 12.13 -1.51
CA ILE A 96 4.81 13.21 -0.90
C ILE A 96 5.98 13.56 -1.81
N SER A 97 6.21 14.87 -1.99
CA SER A 97 7.37 15.42 -2.69
C SER A 97 8.44 15.89 -1.69
N ASN A 98 9.72 15.65 -2.01
CA ASN A 98 10.85 16.23 -1.26
C ASN A 98 10.87 17.78 -1.28
N LYS A 99 9.98 18.43 -2.01
CA LYS A 99 9.81 19.90 -2.01
C LYS A 99 8.96 20.40 -0.86
N GLY A 100 8.36 19.50 -0.04
CA GLY A 100 7.59 19.86 1.16
C GLY A 100 6.09 19.97 0.90
N TYR A 101 5.55 19.11 0.05
CA TYR A 101 4.11 18.99 -0.14
C TYR A 101 3.69 17.55 -0.37
N GLY A 102 2.39 17.29 -0.27
CA GLY A 102 1.78 16.02 -0.64
C GLY A 102 0.46 16.23 -1.36
N VAL A 103 0.03 15.21 -2.08
CA VAL A 103 -1.26 15.21 -2.79
C VAL A 103 -1.98 13.91 -2.50
N PHE A 104 -3.23 14.04 -2.09
CA PHE A 104 -4.15 12.93 -1.87
C PHE A 104 -5.30 13.02 -2.87
N VAL A 105 -5.50 11.99 -3.66
CA VAL A 105 -6.63 11.87 -4.58
C VAL A 105 -7.76 11.16 -3.87
N ASN A 106 -8.84 11.89 -3.59
CA ASN A 106 -10.00 11.38 -2.87
C ASN A 106 -10.98 10.69 -3.83
N HIS A 107 -10.68 9.44 -4.15
CA HIS A 107 -11.49 8.65 -5.08
C HIS A 107 -11.57 7.21 -4.63
N THR A 108 -12.73 6.58 -4.78
CA THR A 108 -12.98 5.21 -4.30
C THR A 108 -12.77 4.14 -5.37
N GLU A 109 -12.75 4.52 -6.62
CA GLU A 109 -12.43 3.63 -7.73
C GLU A 109 -10.94 3.68 -8.05
N LYS A 110 -10.53 2.94 -9.08
CA LYS A 110 -9.14 2.89 -9.53
C LYS A 110 -8.60 4.29 -9.88
N VAL A 111 -7.48 4.65 -9.28
CA VAL A 111 -6.74 5.87 -9.62
C VAL A 111 -5.44 5.47 -10.29
N SER A 112 -5.17 6.02 -11.46
CA SER A 112 -3.88 5.83 -12.13
C SER A 112 -2.98 7.03 -11.90
N PHE A 113 -1.72 6.78 -11.55
CA PHE A 113 -0.67 7.77 -11.42
C PHE A 113 0.43 7.55 -12.45
N GLU A 114 0.81 8.61 -13.13
CA GLU A 114 1.96 8.68 -14.04
C GLU A 114 2.99 9.65 -13.47
N VAL A 115 4.07 9.12 -12.91
CA VAL A 115 5.10 9.94 -12.26
C VAL A 115 6.29 10.09 -13.18
N ALA A 116 6.31 11.17 -13.97
CA ALA A 116 7.34 11.45 -14.99
C ALA A 116 7.41 10.39 -16.12
N THR A 117 6.35 9.64 -16.36
CA THR A 117 6.26 8.64 -17.44
C THR A 117 5.65 9.22 -18.69
N GLU A 118 4.45 9.78 -18.64
CA GLU A 118 3.81 10.46 -19.77
C GLU A 118 4.53 11.77 -20.14
N ALA A 119 4.87 12.56 -19.12
CA ALA A 119 5.65 13.77 -19.27
C ALA A 119 6.69 13.88 -18.14
N VAL A 120 7.95 13.96 -18.47
CA VAL A 120 9.08 13.97 -17.51
C VAL A 120 9.02 15.11 -16.49
N THR A 121 8.25 16.16 -16.76
CA THR A 121 8.07 17.34 -15.90
C THR A 121 6.74 17.34 -15.16
N LYS A 122 6.04 16.22 -15.10
CA LYS A 122 4.70 16.13 -14.53
C LYS A 122 4.54 14.92 -13.61
N VAL A 123 3.71 15.10 -12.59
CA VAL A 123 2.97 14.02 -11.95
C VAL A 123 1.53 14.13 -12.44
N GLU A 124 1.05 13.08 -13.08
CA GLU A 124 -0.31 12.98 -13.56
C GLU A 124 -1.10 12.00 -12.71
N PHE A 125 -2.36 12.28 -12.48
CA PHE A 125 -3.32 11.32 -11.95
C PHE A 125 -4.65 11.43 -12.66
N SER A 126 -5.28 10.29 -12.87
CA SER A 126 -6.58 10.18 -13.54
C SER A 126 -7.53 9.27 -12.77
N VAL A 127 -8.80 9.62 -12.85
CA VAL A 127 -9.90 8.87 -12.22
C VAL A 127 -11.02 8.67 -13.22
N PRO A 128 -11.75 7.54 -13.16
CA PRO A 128 -12.94 7.36 -13.98
C PRO A 128 -14.05 8.32 -13.53
N GLY A 129 -14.91 8.70 -14.50
CA GLY A 129 -16.05 9.58 -14.28
C GLY A 129 -15.82 11.03 -14.67
N GLU A 130 -16.69 11.90 -14.18
CA GLU A 130 -16.77 13.31 -14.59
C GLU A 130 -16.36 14.29 -13.48
N SER A 131 -15.88 13.76 -12.35
CA SER A 131 -15.44 14.57 -11.21
C SER A 131 -14.07 14.11 -10.70
N LEU A 132 -13.29 15.07 -10.22
CA LEU A 132 -11.98 14.81 -9.61
C LEU A 132 -11.89 15.65 -8.35
N ASP A 133 -11.72 14.97 -7.22
CA ASP A 133 -11.48 15.58 -5.92
C ASP A 133 -10.09 15.19 -5.42
N TYR A 134 -9.29 16.18 -5.04
CA TYR A 134 -7.98 15.94 -4.44
C TYR A 134 -7.59 17.05 -3.47
N PHE A 135 -6.75 16.72 -2.51
CA PHE A 135 -6.23 17.60 -1.50
C PHE A 135 -4.73 17.84 -1.70
N PHE A 136 -4.34 19.10 -1.65
CA PHE A 136 -2.95 19.50 -1.69
C PHE A 136 -2.51 19.95 -0.30
N PHE A 137 -1.55 19.24 0.28
CA PHE A 137 -0.99 19.52 1.60
C PHE A 137 0.38 20.16 1.47
N ASN A 138 0.62 21.23 2.17
CA ASN A 138 1.95 21.80 2.34
C ASN A 138 2.30 21.90 3.83
N GLY A 139 3.56 22.02 4.13
CA GLY A 139 4.05 22.17 5.49
C GLY A 139 5.49 22.65 5.52
N PRO A 140 6.02 23.05 6.69
CA PRO A 140 7.42 23.40 6.84
C PRO A 140 8.34 22.22 6.56
N ASP A 141 7.89 21.01 6.84
CA ASP A 141 8.60 19.76 6.56
C ASP A 141 7.66 18.61 6.17
N LEU A 142 8.23 17.45 5.82
CA LEU A 142 7.46 16.29 5.39
C LEU A 142 6.63 15.65 6.51
N LYS A 143 7.04 15.80 7.78
CA LYS A 143 6.28 15.30 8.93
C LYS A 143 4.99 16.09 9.10
N ASP A 144 5.06 17.41 8.90
CA ASP A 144 3.86 18.26 8.92
C ASP A 144 2.91 17.95 7.77
N VAL A 145 3.44 17.70 6.58
CA VAL A 145 2.62 17.24 5.43
C VAL A 145 1.88 15.95 5.78
N LEU A 146 2.58 14.97 6.33
CA LEU A 146 1.98 13.70 6.75
C LEU A 146 0.98 13.90 7.89
N ARG A 147 1.28 14.77 8.87
CA ARG A 147 0.36 15.10 9.96
C ARG A 147 -0.95 15.69 9.43
N ARG A 148 -0.88 16.65 8.50
CA ARG A 148 -2.06 17.26 7.89
C ARG A 148 -2.89 16.26 7.09
N TYR A 149 -2.23 15.36 6.36
CA TYR A 149 -2.89 14.25 5.67
C TYR A 149 -3.62 13.35 6.68
N THR A 150 -2.96 12.93 7.75
CA THR A 150 -3.56 12.05 8.76
C THR A 150 -4.57 12.76 9.67
N ASP A 151 -4.51 14.09 9.81
CA ASP A 151 -5.56 14.87 10.47
C ASP A 151 -6.87 14.84 9.67
N LEU A 152 -6.78 14.74 8.33
CA LEU A 152 -7.94 14.60 7.45
C LEU A 152 -8.45 13.14 7.37
N THR A 153 -7.54 12.19 7.21
CA THR A 153 -7.88 10.78 6.89
C THR A 153 -7.97 9.87 8.11
N GLY A 154 -7.60 10.36 9.27
CA GLY A 154 -7.49 9.59 10.50
C GLY A 154 -6.06 9.17 10.80
N LYS A 155 -5.71 9.21 12.09
CA LYS A 155 -4.41 8.76 12.59
C LYS A 155 -4.42 7.27 12.88
N PRO A 156 -3.36 6.53 12.55
CA PRO A 156 -3.23 5.14 12.96
C PRO A 156 -3.09 5.06 14.49
N ALA A 157 -3.55 3.95 15.07
CA ALA A 157 -3.23 3.65 16.45
C ALA A 157 -1.73 3.44 16.64
N LEU A 158 -1.18 3.86 17.76
CA LEU A 158 0.19 3.53 18.13
C LEU A 158 0.23 2.07 18.62
N PRO A 159 0.84 1.14 17.86
CA PRO A 159 0.89 -0.25 18.29
C PRO A 159 1.92 -0.44 19.43
N PRO A 160 1.83 -1.53 20.22
CA PRO A 160 2.80 -1.85 21.24
C PRO A 160 4.22 -2.00 20.68
N ALA A 161 5.23 -1.64 21.45
CA ALA A 161 6.64 -1.64 21.00
C ALA A 161 7.13 -3.00 20.47
N TRP A 162 6.60 -4.12 20.96
CA TRP A 162 6.97 -5.45 20.51
C TRP A 162 6.62 -5.72 19.05
N THR A 163 5.62 -5.01 18.48
CA THR A 163 5.21 -5.17 17.07
C THR A 163 6.27 -4.70 16.09
N PHE A 164 7.19 -3.83 16.55
CA PHE A 164 8.35 -3.38 15.77
C PHE A 164 9.58 -4.29 15.92
N GLY A 165 9.43 -5.39 16.68
CA GLY A 165 10.48 -6.41 16.83
C GLY A 165 10.54 -7.36 15.63
N LEU A 166 11.43 -8.33 15.70
CA LEU A 166 11.61 -9.34 14.66
C LEU A 166 10.44 -10.33 14.66
N TRP A 167 9.86 -10.53 13.51
CA TRP A 167 8.83 -11.54 13.24
C TRP A 167 9.43 -12.67 12.41
N LEU A 168 9.15 -13.91 12.78
CA LEU A 168 9.49 -15.09 12.00
C LEU A 168 8.20 -15.76 11.52
N SER A 169 8.11 -15.97 10.22
CA SER A 169 7.13 -16.85 9.59
C SER A 169 7.85 -17.83 8.69
N THR A 170 7.42 -19.07 8.66
CA THR A 170 7.91 -20.05 7.70
C THR A 170 7.04 -20.09 6.44
N SER A 171 6.02 -19.22 6.37
CA SER A 171 5.05 -19.16 5.29
C SER A 171 4.37 -20.53 5.08
N PHE A 172 3.99 -20.84 3.86
CA PHE A 172 3.46 -22.16 3.45
C PHE A 172 4.51 -23.07 2.82
N THR A 173 5.79 -22.76 2.97
CA THR A 173 6.89 -23.48 2.32
C THR A 173 7.49 -24.60 3.17
N THR A 174 7.04 -24.75 4.42
CA THR A 174 7.58 -25.70 5.39
C THR A 174 6.47 -26.55 6.00
N ASN A 175 6.78 -27.77 6.33
CA ASN A 175 5.88 -28.60 7.12
C ASN A 175 5.64 -27.94 8.48
N TYR A 176 4.39 -27.78 8.84
CA TYR A 176 3.95 -27.23 10.10
C TYR A 176 3.64 -28.34 11.08
N ASP A 177 4.49 -28.51 12.07
CA ASP A 177 4.19 -29.19 13.32
C ASP A 177 4.91 -28.45 14.47
N GLU A 178 4.51 -28.73 15.69
CA GLU A 178 5.11 -28.05 16.84
C GLU A 178 6.65 -28.25 16.89
N LYS A 179 7.12 -29.46 16.64
CA LYS A 179 8.55 -29.80 16.68
C LYS A 179 9.34 -28.97 15.68
N THR A 180 8.85 -28.87 14.44
CA THR A 180 9.51 -28.09 13.38
C THR A 180 9.52 -26.62 13.71
N VAL A 181 8.37 -26.06 14.11
CA VAL A 181 8.24 -24.66 14.49
C VAL A 181 9.17 -24.32 15.66
N MET A 182 9.18 -25.15 16.71
CA MET A 182 10.06 -24.94 17.88
C MET A 182 11.54 -25.01 17.50
N SER A 183 11.92 -25.86 16.55
CA SER A 183 13.32 -25.93 16.10
C SER A 183 13.80 -24.64 15.43
N PHE A 184 12.94 -23.95 14.68
CA PHE A 184 13.26 -22.62 14.12
C PHE A 184 13.35 -21.56 15.21
N ILE A 185 12.40 -21.54 16.15
CA ILE A 185 12.39 -20.60 17.27
C ILE A 185 13.67 -20.78 18.11
N ASP A 186 13.97 -22.00 18.53
CA ASP A 186 15.14 -22.30 19.34
C ASP A 186 16.43 -21.98 18.59
N GLY A 187 16.49 -22.35 17.30
CA GLY A 187 17.65 -22.03 16.48
C GLY A 187 17.93 -20.52 16.35
N MET A 188 16.92 -19.67 16.39
CA MET A 188 17.10 -18.21 16.41
C MET A 188 17.53 -17.73 17.79
N LEU A 189 16.87 -18.18 18.85
CA LEU A 189 17.16 -17.76 20.22
C LEU A 189 18.57 -18.20 20.65
N ASP A 190 19.01 -19.41 20.32
CA ASP A 190 20.35 -19.93 20.60
C ASP A 190 21.46 -19.14 19.92
N ARG A 191 21.16 -18.48 18.82
CA ARG A 191 22.07 -17.57 18.10
C ARG A 191 22.02 -16.13 18.61
N GLY A 192 21.23 -15.86 19.66
CA GLY A 192 21.05 -14.51 20.20
C GLY A 192 20.26 -13.59 19.30
N ILE A 193 19.50 -14.12 18.34
CA ILE A 193 18.64 -13.33 17.45
C ILE A 193 17.39 -12.90 18.24
N PRO A 194 17.07 -11.61 18.34
CA PRO A 194 16.04 -11.10 19.23
C PRO A 194 14.62 -11.30 18.64
N LEU A 195 14.22 -12.56 18.44
CA LEU A 195 12.89 -12.92 17.97
C LEU A 195 11.81 -12.44 18.94
N LYS A 196 10.78 -11.78 18.44
CA LYS A 196 9.66 -11.25 19.22
C LYS A 196 8.33 -11.90 18.90
N VAL A 197 8.09 -12.23 17.62
CA VAL A 197 6.83 -12.76 17.16
C VAL A 197 7.08 -13.98 16.28
N PHE A 198 6.32 -15.05 16.53
CA PHE A 198 6.18 -16.13 15.57
C PHE A 198 4.82 -16.01 14.88
N HIS A 199 4.81 -16.02 13.56
CA HIS A 199 3.62 -15.96 12.73
C HIS A 199 3.37 -17.30 12.07
N PHE A 200 2.24 -17.92 12.37
CA PHE A 200 1.75 -19.10 11.67
C PHE A 200 1.02 -18.65 10.40
N ASP A 201 1.45 -19.17 9.25
CA ASP A 201 0.74 -19.02 7.99
C ASP A 201 -0.43 -20.00 7.89
N CYS A 202 -1.12 -20.09 6.76
CA CYS A 202 -2.41 -20.76 6.58
C CYS A 202 -2.48 -22.20 7.13
N PHE A 203 -1.39 -22.94 7.15
CA PHE A 203 -1.35 -24.33 7.61
C PHE A 203 -1.38 -24.57 9.12
N TRP A 204 -1.67 -23.55 9.92
CA TRP A 204 -2.11 -23.79 11.30
C TRP A 204 -3.52 -24.39 11.31
N MET A 205 -4.31 -24.13 10.26
CA MET A 205 -5.60 -24.78 9.98
C MET A 205 -5.39 -25.95 9.02
N LYS A 206 -6.38 -26.82 8.94
CA LYS A 206 -6.40 -27.89 7.94
C LYS A 206 -6.42 -27.32 6.53
N ASP A 207 -5.69 -27.97 5.63
CA ASP A 207 -5.66 -27.62 4.20
C ASP A 207 -7.05 -27.38 3.62
N PHE A 208 -7.19 -26.26 2.91
CA PHE A 208 -8.42 -25.80 2.26
C PHE A 208 -9.63 -25.56 3.19
N HIS A 209 -9.43 -25.60 4.51
CA HIS A 209 -10.42 -25.25 5.54
C HIS A 209 -10.09 -23.91 6.22
N TRP A 210 -9.68 -22.91 5.45
CA TRP A 210 -9.09 -21.67 5.95
C TRP A 210 -10.11 -20.66 6.51
N THR A 211 -11.37 -21.04 6.53
CA THR A 211 -12.45 -20.27 7.17
C THR A 211 -13.00 -20.92 8.45
N ASP A 212 -12.47 -22.08 8.84
CA ASP A 212 -12.91 -22.81 10.04
C ASP A 212 -12.36 -22.19 11.32
N PHE A 213 -11.19 -21.54 11.23
CA PHE A 213 -10.46 -20.94 12.36
C PHE A 213 -10.17 -21.94 13.49
N LEU A 214 -9.94 -23.19 13.11
CA LEU A 214 -9.60 -24.28 14.02
C LEU A 214 -8.19 -24.78 13.76
N TRP A 215 -7.44 -25.08 14.83
CA TRP A 215 -6.16 -25.75 14.71
C TRP A 215 -6.31 -27.12 14.05
N ASP A 216 -5.40 -27.47 13.16
CA ASP A 216 -5.33 -28.84 12.62
C ASP A 216 -4.77 -29.77 13.69
N GLU A 217 -5.66 -30.51 14.38
CA GLU A 217 -5.30 -31.43 15.47
C GLU A 217 -4.37 -32.55 15.03
N ARG A 218 -4.29 -32.84 13.73
CA ARG A 218 -3.37 -33.88 13.19
C ARG A 218 -1.91 -33.47 13.32
N VAL A 219 -1.61 -32.17 13.27
CA VAL A 219 -0.25 -31.58 13.32
C VAL A 219 -0.01 -30.78 14.60
N PHE A 220 -1.06 -30.26 15.21
CA PHE A 220 -1.06 -29.52 16.46
C PHE A 220 -2.04 -30.13 17.47
N PRO A 221 -1.72 -31.31 18.05
CA PRO A 221 -2.65 -32.03 18.94
C PRO A 221 -2.84 -31.32 20.30
N ASP A 222 -1.95 -30.42 20.70
CA ASP A 222 -2.00 -29.65 21.95
C ASP A 222 -1.67 -28.18 21.66
N PRO A 223 -2.56 -27.45 20.97
CA PRO A 223 -2.26 -26.06 20.60
C PRO A 223 -2.15 -25.12 21.81
N GLU A 224 -2.93 -25.32 22.86
CA GLU A 224 -2.87 -24.50 24.06
C GLU A 224 -1.54 -24.66 24.81
N GLY A 225 -1.07 -25.89 24.95
CA GLY A 225 0.23 -26.18 25.55
C GLY A 225 1.38 -25.65 24.70
N MET A 226 1.31 -25.83 23.36
CA MET A 226 2.30 -25.27 22.43
C MET A 226 2.37 -23.75 22.57
N LEU A 227 1.24 -23.04 22.54
CA LEU A 227 1.20 -21.60 22.70
C LEU A 227 1.76 -21.13 24.05
N SER A 228 1.50 -21.91 25.12
CA SER A 228 2.06 -21.65 26.45
C SER A 228 3.58 -21.79 26.47
N ARG A 229 4.13 -22.83 25.82
CA ARG A 229 5.58 -23.03 25.68
C ARG A 229 6.25 -21.89 24.88
N MET A 230 5.61 -21.41 23.81
CA MET A 230 6.12 -20.28 23.04
C MET A 230 6.09 -18.97 23.84
N LYS A 231 5.00 -18.72 24.57
CA LYS A 231 4.90 -17.56 25.47
C LYS A 231 5.95 -17.58 26.58
N ALA A 232 6.25 -18.75 27.13
CA ALA A 232 7.31 -18.90 28.12
C ALA A 232 8.70 -18.53 27.59
N LYS A 233 8.93 -18.62 26.28
CA LYS A 233 10.15 -18.14 25.61
C LYS A 233 10.12 -16.62 25.32
N GLY A 234 9.10 -15.91 25.75
CA GLY A 234 8.95 -14.46 25.56
C GLY A 234 8.34 -14.05 24.21
N LEU A 235 7.81 -15.01 23.46
CA LEU A 235 7.23 -14.73 22.14
C LEU A 235 5.78 -14.26 22.21
N LYS A 236 5.40 -13.41 21.27
CA LYS A 236 4.03 -13.16 20.85
C LYS A 236 3.70 -14.05 19.65
N ILE A 237 2.43 -14.42 19.56
CA ILE A 237 1.96 -15.29 18.47
C ILE A 237 0.96 -14.54 17.62
N CYS A 238 1.13 -14.67 16.32
CA CYS A 238 0.19 -14.22 15.30
C CYS A 238 -0.19 -15.41 14.43
N VAL A 239 -1.41 -15.44 13.95
CA VAL A 239 -1.90 -16.45 13.00
C VAL A 239 -2.45 -15.75 11.77
N TRP A 240 -2.17 -16.30 10.59
CA TRP A 240 -2.78 -15.88 9.36
C TRP A 240 -4.27 -16.23 9.34
N ILE A 241 -5.08 -15.34 8.84
CA ILE A 241 -6.49 -15.61 8.54
C ILE A 241 -6.84 -15.00 7.18
N ASN A 242 -7.73 -15.68 6.47
CA ASN A 242 -8.38 -15.12 5.29
C ASN A 242 -9.82 -15.64 5.23
N PRO A 243 -10.80 -14.82 5.61
CA PRO A 243 -12.20 -15.21 5.65
C PRO A 243 -12.80 -15.18 4.24
N TYR A 244 -12.46 -16.15 3.42
CA TYR A 244 -13.00 -16.28 2.07
C TYR A 244 -14.52 -16.41 2.08
N ILE A 245 -15.18 -15.72 1.17
CA ILE A 245 -16.61 -15.86 0.92
C ILE A 245 -16.76 -16.54 -0.44
N ALA A 246 -17.37 -17.72 -0.44
CA ALA A 246 -17.73 -18.38 -1.70
C ALA A 246 -18.90 -17.64 -2.37
N GLN A 247 -18.85 -17.56 -3.68
CA GLN A 247 -19.96 -17.07 -4.52
C GLN A 247 -20.92 -18.22 -4.84
#